data_1f4492ed6faff83cf12a67e38c8aa99e
#
_entry.id   1f4492ed6faff83cf12a67e38c8aa99e
#
_cell.length_a   1.000
_cell.length_b   1.000
_cell.length_c   1.000
_cell.angle_alpha   90.00
_cell.angle_beta   90.00
_cell.angle_gamma   90.00
#
_symmetry.space_group_name_H-M   'P 1'
#
loop_
_entity.id
_entity.type
_entity.pdbx_description
1 polymer ?
#
loop_
_entity_poly.entity_id
_entity_poly.type
_entity_poly.pdbx_seq_one_letter_code
_entity_poly.pdbx_strand_id
1 'polypeptide(L)'
;MGTKQVIAIFATARAVLALLLVMAPVFALLVMPAAANDVVTISANRNTTVKVAKGKPRTIRTSVPFYEIVIGDPDIANVNPLTDSSFYVLGNELGTTGIALFDENKQLVGSVDIEVTLDADRLASTIREAVPDSDINVSSANGRLVLSGEAKDALAAEKAKNIAKNFSGEEEIINSVKVSSSQQVQLNVRFVEINRQVGHELGSQLNASYSFAGGSVGLISNPQSSSNTPAGAIIAGLTSGGLSVDLALTALEDRGVARRLAEPNLIARSGQKASFLAGGEFPIPVANTENTITVEYKKYGVSLEFTPTVLNDGLISLDITPEVSSVDTSASYQVGNLAIPGFVVRRAQTSVDLKNGQSFMIAGLLQSQNDISTERMPGLGKLPILGKLFSSKAYQRRETDLVIIITPYLVKPVDPSKKMQTPLDSTVAPSNADYFLGDREEVKLSRAGLPAGAAAPTRGYGHYLELR
;
A
#
# COMPACT_ATOMS: atom_id res chain seq x y z
N MET A 1 51.71 54.95 45.78
CA MET A 1 52.30 53.68 45.23
C MET A 1 51.71 52.49 45.99
N GLY A 2 50.38 52.33 46.10
CA GLY A 2 49.77 51.32 46.96
C GLY A 2 48.53 50.61 46.42
N THR A 3 47.94 51.11 45.37
CA THR A 3 46.64 50.57 44.89
C THR A 3 46.72 49.58 43.72
N LYS A 4 47.82 49.54 42.96
CA LYS A 4 48.03 48.62 41.85
C LYS A 4 48.50 47.20 42.27
N GLN A 5 49.15 47.05 43.43
CA GLN A 5 49.62 45.76 43.92
C GLN A 5 48.49 44.93 44.58
N VAL A 6 47.50 45.57 45.19
CA VAL A 6 46.35 44.85 45.83
C VAL A 6 45.41 44.26 44.78
N ILE A 7 45.24 44.92 43.64
CA ILE A 7 44.38 44.42 42.55
C ILE A 7 44.99 43.21 41.84
N ALA A 8 46.33 43.15 41.75
CA ALA A 8 47.05 42.01 41.15
C ALA A 8 46.95 40.73 42.00
N ILE A 9 46.97 40.86 43.35
CA ILE A 9 46.85 39.72 44.26
C ILE A 9 45.43 39.13 44.26
N PHE A 10 44.39 39.99 44.15
CA PHE A 10 43.01 39.50 44.04
C PHE A 10 42.69 38.87 42.66
N ALA A 11 43.33 39.31 41.59
CA ALA A 11 43.18 38.71 40.24
C ALA A 11 43.84 37.32 40.17
N THR A 12 45.03 37.13 40.79
CA THR A 12 45.69 35.81 40.83
C THR A 12 44.95 34.81 41.73
N ALA A 13 44.40 35.25 42.87
CA ALA A 13 43.62 34.41 43.77
C ALA A 13 42.31 33.94 43.11
N ARG A 14 41.65 34.78 42.30
CA ARG A 14 40.46 34.40 41.53
C ARG A 14 40.80 33.41 40.37
N ALA A 15 41.91 33.56 39.73
CA ALA A 15 42.39 32.64 38.69
C ALA A 15 42.74 31.26 39.22
N VAL A 16 43.38 31.18 40.40
CA VAL A 16 43.68 29.91 41.07
C VAL A 16 42.41 29.23 41.60
N LEU A 17 41.44 30.00 42.15
CA LEU A 17 40.19 29.45 42.60
C LEU A 17 39.33 28.95 41.44
N ALA A 18 39.32 29.64 40.30
CA ALA A 18 38.67 29.21 39.09
C ALA A 18 39.29 27.93 38.48
N LEU A 19 40.62 27.81 38.51
CA LEU A 19 41.35 26.63 38.04
C LEU A 19 41.09 25.40 38.95
N LEU A 20 40.97 25.59 40.28
CA LEU A 20 40.62 24.52 41.21
C LEU A 20 39.13 24.07 41.08
N LEU A 21 38.21 24.98 40.74
CA LEU A 21 36.80 24.66 40.49
C LEU A 21 36.57 23.91 39.17
N VAL A 22 37.43 24.10 38.16
CA VAL A 22 37.35 23.37 36.87
C VAL A 22 38.01 22.01 36.96
N MET A 23 39.01 21.82 37.85
CA MET A 23 39.69 20.53 38.02
C MET A 23 38.89 19.54 38.92
N ALA A 24 37.99 20.02 39.76
CA ALA A 24 37.17 19.15 40.63
C ALA A 24 36.24 18.20 39.85
N PRO A 25 35.54 18.58 38.73
CA PRO A 25 34.70 17.66 37.98
C PRO A 25 35.54 16.69 37.13
N VAL A 26 36.79 17.02 36.73
CA VAL A 26 37.64 16.11 35.96
C VAL A 26 38.12 14.94 36.80
N PHE A 27 38.35 15.14 38.10
CA PHE A 27 38.76 14.05 39.02
C PHE A 27 37.58 13.14 39.41
N ALA A 28 36.32 13.65 39.37
CA ALA A 28 35.13 12.85 39.61
C ALA A 28 34.75 11.93 38.42
N LEU A 29 35.26 12.20 37.19
CA LEU A 29 35.00 11.38 36.02
C LEU A 29 35.96 10.19 35.85
N LEU A 30 37.02 10.08 36.70
CA LEU A 30 37.99 8.99 36.67
C LEU A 30 37.71 7.85 37.67
N VAL A 31 36.66 7.97 38.49
CA VAL A 31 36.19 6.85 39.30
C VAL A 31 35.08 6.13 38.47
N MET A 32 35.50 5.39 37.46
CA MET A 32 34.61 4.34 36.90
C MET A 32 34.42 3.31 38.01
N PRO A 33 33.14 3.01 38.43
CA PRO A 33 32.89 1.84 39.25
C PRO A 33 33.41 0.64 38.47
N ALA A 34 34.40 -0.06 39.03
CA ALA A 34 34.81 -1.37 38.55
C ALA A 34 33.51 -2.18 38.41
N ALA A 35 33.26 -2.76 37.22
CA ALA A 35 32.15 -3.67 37.00
C ALA A 35 32.17 -4.68 38.15
N ALA A 36 31.19 -4.60 39.04
CA ALA A 36 31.04 -5.57 40.14
C ALA A 36 30.84 -6.92 39.44
N ASN A 37 31.79 -7.83 39.62
CA ASN A 37 31.57 -9.22 39.28
C ASN A 37 30.25 -9.63 39.92
N ASP A 38 29.33 -10.17 39.12
CA ASP A 38 27.96 -10.56 39.52
C ASP A 38 28.05 -11.76 40.49
N VAL A 39 28.38 -11.46 41.74
CA VAL A 39 28.55 -12.45 42.82
C VAL A 39 27.26 -12.47 43.60
N VAL A 40 26.47 -13.52 43.43
CA VAL A 40 25.23 -13.74 44.21
C VAL A 40 25.63 -14.26 45.61
N THR A 41 25.28 -13.51 46.65
CA THR A 41 25.48 -13.96 48.04
C THR A 41 24.22 -14.63 48.57
N ILE A 42 24.34 -15.87 49.00
CA ILE A 42 23.24 -16.69 49.53
C ILE A 42 23.37 -16.81 51.04
N SER A 43 22.27 -16.54 51.75
CA SER A 43 22.18 -16.75 53.21
C SER A 43 21.64 -18.15 53.50
N ALA A 44 22.26 -18.83 54.49
CA ALA A 44 21.74 -20.09 55.03
C ALA A 44 20.25 -19.95 55.39
N ASN A 45 19.45 -20.94 54.97
CA ASN A 45 18.02 -21.05 55.35
C ASN A 45 16.99 -20.38 54.42
N ARG A 46 17.33 -20.03 53.16
CA ARG A 46 16.35 -19.63 52.13
C ARG A 46 16.63 -20.39 50.86
N ASN A 47 15.61 -21.08 50.31
CA ASN A 47 15.66 -21.58 48.92
C ASN A 47 15.76 -20.34 48.02
N THR A 48 16.91 -20.15 47.39
CA THR A 48 17.15 -19.08 46.47
C THR A 48 17.33 -19.66 45.06
N THR A 49 16.51 -19.25 44.08
CA THR A 49 16.68 -19.63 42.70
C THR A 49 17.69 -18.71 42.05
N VAL A 50 18.75 -19.28 41.49
CA VAL A 50 19.77 -18.55 40.72
C VAL A 50 19.69 -18.91 39.26
N LYS A 51 19.48 -17.90 38.42
CA LYS A 51 19.47 -18.07 36.96
C LYS A 51 20.89 -18.05 36.41
N VAL A 52 21.23 -19.04 35.59
CA VAL A 52 22.54 -19.19 34.95
C VAL A 52 22.32 -19.31 33.45
N ALA A 53 23.00 -18.46 32.66
CA ALA A 53 22.91 -18.58 31.23
C ALA A 53 23.69 -19.81 30.71
N LYS A 54 23.10 -20.54 29.77
CA LYS A 54 23.74 -21.71 29.13
C LYS A 54 25.13 -21.34 28.58
N GLY A 55 26.13 -22.13 28.94
CA GLY A 55 27.53 -21.94 28.51
C GLY A 55 28.28 -20.83 29.23
N LYS A 56 27.69 -20.19 30.24
CA LYS A 56 28.36 -19.15 31.04
C LYS A 56 28.54 -19.59 32.48
N PRO A 57 29.73 -19.40 33.07
CA PRO A 57 29.93 -19.64 34.49
C PRO A 57 29.38 -18.47 35.32
N ARG A 58 28.72 -18.76 36.42
CA ARG A 58 28.28 -17.80 37.41
C ARG A 58 28.83 -18.14 38.79
N THR A 59 29.49 -17.18 39.46
CA THR A 59 30.05 -17.39 40.76
C THR A 59 29.05 -17.10 41.85
N ILE A 60 28.88 -18.06 42.76
CA ILE A 60 27.97 -17.97 43.91
C ILE A 60 28.84 -17.98 45.18
N ARG A 61 28.55 -17.07 46.09
CA ARG A 61 29.17 -17.01 47.40
C ARG A 61 28.16 -17.32 48.47
N THR A 62 28.54 -18.15 49.43
CA THR A 62 27.72 -18.53 50.62
C THR A 62 28.13 -17.74 51.83
N SER A 63 27.19 -17.46 52.71
CA SER A 63 27.45 -16.80 53.97
C SER A 63 28.05 -17.71 55.05
N VAL A 64 27.98 -19.02 54.85
CA VAL A 64 28.49 -20.06 55.72
C VAL A 64 29.43 -20.97 54.92
N PRO A 65 30.57 -21.38 55.48
CA PRO A 65 31.46 -22.31 54.77
C PRO A 65 30.81 -23.67 54.60
N PHE A 66 31.13 -24.33 53.51
CA PHE A 66 30.68 -25.68 53.15
C PHE A 66 31.89 -26.57 52.89
N TYR A 67 31.72 -27.86 53.10
CA TYR A 67 32.74 -28.89 52.87
C TYR A 67 32.48 -29.73 51.64
N GLU A 68 31.22 -30.07 51.39
CA GLU A 68 30.78 -30.88 50.25
C GLU A 68 29.64 -30.24 49.51
N ILE A 69 29.66 -30.34 48.13
CA ILE A 69 28.60 -29.88 47.24
C ILE A 69 28.05 -31.08 46.49
N VAL A 70 26.73 -31.22 46.52
CA VAL A 70 25.99 -32.24 45.80
C VAL A 70 25.04 -31.56 44.83
N ILE A 71 25.12 -31.97 43.55
CA ILE A 71 24.21 -31.50 42.50
C ILE A 71 23.19 -32.58 42.19
N GLY A 72 21.95 -32.20 41.96
CA GLY A 72 20.86 -33.10 41.65
C GLY A 72 20.96 -33.69 40.24
N ASP A 73 21.26 -32.83 39.27
CA ASP A 73 21.41 -33.22 37.85
C ASP A 73 22.64 -32.54 37.22
N PRO A 74 23.75 -33.30 36.99
CA PRO A 74 24.98 -32.77 36.41
C PRO A 74 24.89 -32.50 34.91
N ASP A 75 23.90 -33.02 34.20
CA ASP A 75 23.68 -32.75 32.77
C ASP A 75 23.13 -31.35 32.55
N ILE A 76 22.30 -30.85 33.49
CA ILE A 76 21.75 -29.51 33.44
C ILE A 76 22.81 -28.47 33.83
N ALA A 77 23.51 -28.69 34.93
CA ALA A 77 24.55 -27.76 35.39
C ALA A 77 25.73 -28.52 36.03
N ASN A 78 26.91 -27.92 35.92
CA ASN A 78 28.11 -28.41 36.57
C ASN A 78 28.57 -27.43 37.64
N VAL A 79 29.02 -27.93 38.78
CA VAL A 79 29.43 -27.11 39.93
C VAL A 79 30.85 -27.41 40.33
N ASN A 80 31.67 -26.37 40.50
CA ASN A 80 33.05 -26.54 40.95
C ASN A 80 33.32 -25.57 42.12
N PRO A 81 33.80 -26.07 43.27
CA PRO A 81 34.20 -25.26 44.41
C PRO A 81 35.44 -24.42 44.06
N LEU A 82 35.45 -23.14 44.49
CA LEU A 82 36.57 -22.23 44.38
C LEU A 82 37.25 -22.01 45.73
N THR A 83 36.44 -21.85 46.76
CA THR A 83 36.89 -21.69 48.14
C THR A 83 35.91 -22.40 49.08
N ASP A 84 36.16 -22.41 50.36
CA ASP A 84 35.29 -22.93 51.41
C ASP A 84 33.91 -22.24 51.49
N SER A 85 33.77 -21.07 50.82
CA SER A 85 32.56 -20.20 50.86
C SER A 85 32.14 -19.71 49.50
N SER A 86 32.74 -20.24 48.41
CA SER A 86 32.36 -19.84 47.04
C SER A 86 32.55 -21.01 46.04
N PHE A 87 31.64 -21.10 45.08
CA PHE A 87 31.68 -22.04 43.97
C PHE A 87 31.16 -21.34 42.70
N TYR A 88 31.55 -21.88 41.54
CA TYR A 88 30.92 -21.46 40.28
C TYR A 88 30.04 -22.55 39.73
N VAL A 89 28.98 -22.13 39.07
CA VAL A 89 28.03 -22.98 38.38
C VAL A 89 28.14 -22.70 36.90
N LEU A 90 28.30 -23.74 36.10
CA LEU A 90 28.30 -23.70 34.64
C LEU A 90 27.00 -24.38 34.14
N GLY A 91 26.12 -23.63 33.44
CA GLY A 91 24.93 -24.20 32.81
C GLY A 91 25.28 -24.98 31.55
N ASN A 92 24.96 -26.25 31.48
CA ASN A 92 25.22 -27.12 30.34
C ASN A 92 23.98 -27.24 29.43
N GLU A 93 22.84 -27.62 30.02
CA GLU A 93 21.55 -27.79 29.34
C GLU A 93 20.45 -26.95 29.97
N LEU A 94 19.41 -26.62 29.19
CA LEU A 94 18.27 -25.87 29.69
C LEU A 94 17.45 -26.72 30.67
N GLY A 95 17.16 -26.18 31.83
CA GLY A 95 16.41 -26.91 32.85
C GLY A 95 16.62 -26.32 34.24
N THR A 96 16.11 -27.03 35.24
CA THR A 96 16.26 -26.67 36.66
C THR A 96 16.87 -27.86 37.40
N THR A 97 17.85 -27.56 38.24
CA THR A 97 18.49 -28.55 39.12
C THR A 97 18.75 -27.93 40.51
N GLY A 98 18.85 -28.75 41.52
CA GLY A 98 19.13 -28.32 42.91
C GLY A 98 20.60 -28.59 43.26
N ILE A 99 21.18 -27.68 44.04
CA ILE A 99 22.48 -27.83 44.67
C ILE A 99 22.27 -27.89 46.18
N ALA A 100 22.83 -28.90 46.82
CA ALA A 100 22.86 -29.03 48.30
C ALA A 100 24.29 -28.85 48.80
N LEU A 101 24.45 -28.05 49.85
CA LEU A 101 25.72 -27.74 50.48
C LEU A 101 25.77 -28.39 51.87
N PHE A 102 26.81 -29.11 52.18
CA PHE A 102 26.99 -29.85 53.43
C PHE A 102 28.24 -29.34 54.18
N ASP A 103 28.22 -29.41 55.50
CA ASP A 103 29.39 -29.18 56.38
C ASP A 103 30.26 -30.43 56.53
N GLU A 104 31.33 -30.35 57.35
CA GLU A 104 32.20 -31.47 57.67
C GLU A 104 31.47 -32.63 58.39
N ASN A 105 30.35 -32.31 59.09
CA ASN A 105 29.54 -33.28 59.79
C ASN A 105 28.43 -33.88 58.94
N LYS A 106 28.42 -33.59 57.62
CA LYS A 106 27.38 -33.99 56.64
C LYS A 106 26.00 -33.43 56.99
N GLN A 107 25.92 -32.26 57.67
CA GLN A 107 24.68 -31.55 57.87
C GLN A 107 24.42 -30.57 56.76
N LEU A 108 23.17 -30.46 56.32
CA LEU A 108 22.78 -29.54 55.25
C LEU A 108 22.94 -28.07 55.71
N VAL A 109 23.85 -27.36 55.09
CA VAL A 109 24.13 -25.92 55.36
C VAL A 109 23.17 -25.02 54.54
N GLY A 110 22.79 -25.46 53.34
CA GLY A 110 21.89 -24.72 52.49
C GLY A 110 21.58 -25.45 51.17
N SER A 111 20.53 -25.02 50.51
CA SER A 111 20.15 -25.45 49.16
C SER A 111 19.94 -24.29 48.23
N VAL A 112 20.28 -24.46 46.96
CA VAL A 112 20.14 -23.50 45.89
C VAL A 112 19.52 -24.15 44.70
N ASP A 113 18.45 -23.58 44.20
CA ASP A 113 17.85 -23.99 42.94
C ASP A 113 18.54 -23.25 41.80
N ILE A 114 19.06 -23.99 40.82
CA ILE A 114 19.70 -23.44 39.63
C ILE A 114 18.74 -23.61 38.45
N GLU A 115 18.39 -22.50 37.81
CA GLU A 115 17.65 -22.44 36.57
C GLU A 115 18.61 -22.09 35.42
N VAL A 116 18.92 -23.03 34.57
CA VAL A 116 19.72 -22.78 33.36
C VAL A 116 18.81 -22.29 32.25
N THR A 117 19.08 -21.08 31.77
CA THR A 117 18.25 -20.39 30.80
C THR A 117 19.08 -19.93 29.59
N LEU A 118 18.38 -19.53 28.51
CA LEU A 118 19.03 -18.80 27.43
C LEU A 118 19.46 -17.39 27.94
N ASP A 119 20.51 -16.84 27.35
CA ASP A 119 21.04 -15.53 27.71
C ASP A 119 20.12 -14.39 27.27
N ALA A 120 19.06 -14.17 28.05
CA ALA A 120 18.04 -13.15 27.77
C ALA A 120 18.64 -11.71 27.76
N ASP A 121 19.64 -11.44 28.59
CA ASP A 121 20.25 -10.09 28.68
C ASP A 121 21.04 -9.75 27.40
N ARG A 122 21.76 -10.70 26.85
CA ARG A 122 22.45 -10.55 25.58
C ARG A 122 21.45 -10.38 24.44
N LEU A 123 20.39 -11.16 24.40
CA LEU A 123 19.33 -11.00 23.40
C LEU A 123 18.64 -9.63 23.54
N ALA A 124 18.32 -9.19 24.77
CA ALA A 124 17.70 -7.89 25.01
C ALA A 124 18.59 -6.74 24.51
N SER A 125 19.92 -6.81 24.73
CA SER A 125 20.86 -5.82 24.22
C SER A 125 20.90 -5.82 22.68
N THR A 126 20.92 -6.99 22.06
CA THR A 126 20.92 -7.13 20.58
C THR A 126 19.63 -6.60 19.96
N ILE A 127 18.47 -6.90 20.59
CA ILE A 127 17.17 -6.37 20.12
C ILE A 127 17.12 -4.84 20.28
N ARG A 128 17.59 -4.30 21.40
CA ARG A 128 17.62 -2.84 21.65
C ARG A 128 18.53 -2.12 20.65
N GLU A 129 19.61 -2.72 20.25
CA GLU A 129 20.52 -2.18 19.23
C GLU A 129 19.91 -2.23 17.82
N ALA A 130 19.19 -3.32 17.50
CA ALA A 130 18.57 -3.50 16.19
C ALA A 130 17.25 -2.72 16.02
N VAL A 131 16.55 -2.41 17.13
CA VAL A 131 15.24 -1.75 17.17
C VAL A 131 15.21 -0.69 18.29
N PRO A 132 15.95 0.42 18.14
CA PRO A 132 16.20 1.39 19.22
C PRO A 132 14.95 2.13 19.71
N ASP A 133 13.93 2.29 18.83
CA ASP A 133 12.70 3.04 19.15
C ASP A 133 11.58 2.18 19.77
N SER A 134 11.91 1.00 20.29
CA SER A 134 10.95 0.05 20.85
C SER A 134 11.34 -0.35 22.27
N ASP A 135 10.36 -0.48 23.14
CA ASP A 135 10.57 -0.95 24.52
C ASP A 135 10.20 -2.44 24.60
N ILE A 136 11.10 -3.29 24.10
CA ILE A 136 10.92 -4.72 24.07
C ILE A 136 11.75 -5.36 25.18
N ASN A 137 11.08 -6.01 26.10
CA ASN A 137 11.68 -6.76 27.20
C ASN A 137 11.77 -8.24 26.84
N VAL A 138 12.93 -8.82 27.12
CA VAL A 138 13.19 -10.25 26.94
C VAL A 138 13.30 -10.91 28.30
N SER A 139 12.56 -11.97 28.49
CA SER A 139 12.65 -12.80 29.69
C SER A 139 12.75 -14.28 29.29
N SER A 140 13.27 -15.10 30.17
CA SER A 140 13.24 -16.54 30.01
C SER A 140 12.35 -17.17 31.07
N ALA A 141 11.48 -18.08 30.64
CA ALA A 141 10.60 -18.83 31.52
C ALA A 141 10.55 -20.30 31.05
N ASN A 142 10.87 -21.22 31.95
CA ASN A 142 10.88 -22.67 31.65
C ASN A 142 11.70 -23.04 30.39
N GLY A 143 12.88 -22.43 30.22
CA GLY A 143 13.74 -22.66 29.06
C GLY A 143 13.34 -21.95 27.78
N ARG A 144 12.14 -21.31 27.73
CA ARG A 144 11.65 -20.59 26.55
C ARG A 144 11.88 -19.08 26.68
N LEU A 145 12.13 -18.42 25.53
CA LEU A 145 12.22 -16.98 25.47
C LEU A 145 10.83 -16.36 25.35
N VAL A 146 10.56 -15.36 26.16
CA VAL A 146 9.34 -14.56 26.15
C VAL A 146 9.70 -13.13 25.79
N LEU A 147 9.20 -12.66 24.63
CA LEU A 147 9.26 -11.27 24.22
C LEU A 147 8.00 -10.56 24.72
N SER A 148 8.14 -9.43 25.40
CA SER A 148 7.03 -8.62 25.93
C SER A 148 7.34 -7.14 25.78
N GLY A 149 6.31 -6.27 26.00
CA GLY A 149 6.49 -4.83 25.87
C GLY A 149 5.86 -4.25 24.61
N GLU A 150 6.35 -3.11 24.15
CA GLU A 150 5.78 -2.37 23.04
C GLU A 150 6.80 -2.13 21.92
N ALA A 151 6.43 -2.53 20.70
CA ALA A 151 7.15 -2.17 19.49
C ALA A 151 6.53 -0.93 18.84
N LYS A 152 7.36 -0.07 18.27
CA LYS A 152 6.93 1.14 17.56
C LYS A 152 5.96 0.82 16.42
N ASP A 153 6.27 -0.20 15.64
CA ASP A 153 5.50 -0.65 14.48
C ASP A 153 5.57 -2.18 14.29
N ALA A 154 4.80 -2.70 13.35
CA ALA A 154 4.73 -4.13 13.07
C ALA A 154 6.06 -4.68 12.53
N LEU A 155 6.82 -3.88 11.77
CA LEU A 155 8.13 -4.28 11.24
C LEU A 155 9.16 -4.43 12.36
N ALA A 156 9.14 -3.53 13.35
CA ALA A 156 9.99 -3.60 14.56
C ALA A 156 9.69 -4.88 15.37
N ALA A 157 8.41 -5.20 15.57
CA ALA A 157 7.99 -6.41 16.26
C ALA A 157 8.43 -7.69 15.52
N GLU A 158 8.33 -7.69 14.19
CA GLU A 158 8.77 -8.83 13.37
C GLU A 158 10.30 -8.98 13.35
N LYS A 159 11.05 -7.88 13.24
CA LYS A 159 12.51 -7.90 13.37
C LYS A 159 12.94 -8.48 14.72
N ALA A 160 12.34 -8.02 15.82
CA ALA A 160 12.64 -8.54 17.15
C ALA A 160 12.34 -10.04 17.25
N LYS A 161 11.21 -10.49 16.72
CA LYS A 161 10.84 -11.92 16.66
C LYS A 161 11.86 -12.75 15.86
N ASN A 162 12.31 -12.24 14.70
CA ASN A 162 13.27 -12.95 13.85
C ASN A 162 14.66 -13.03 14.51
N ILE A 163 15.10 -11.96 15.18
CA ILE A 163 16.35 -11.95 15.96
C ILE A 163 16.25 -13.01 17.09
N ALA A 164 15.17 -13.00 17.84
CA ALA A 164 14.95 -13.95 18.91
C ALA A 164 14.90 -15.40 18.40
N LYS A 165 14.25 -15.65 17.26
CA LYS A 165 14.19 -16.97 16.61
C LYS A 165 15.59 -17.48 16.23
N ASN A 166 16.44 -16.63 15.69
CA ASN A 166 17.81 -17.01 15.36
C ASN A 166 18.66 -17.26 16.61
N PHE A 167 18.31 -16.62 17.75
CA PHE A 167 19.01 -16.79 19.01
C PHE A 167 18.57 -18.04 19.78
N SER A 168 17.28 -18.40 19.72
CA SER A 168 16.72 -19.57 20.42
C SER A 168 17.02 -20.90 19.74
N GLY A 169 17.40 -20.87 18.44
CA GLY A 169 17.60 -22.08 17.64
C GLY A 169 16.27 -22.82 17.39
N GLU A 170 16.14 -24.05 17.95
CA GLU A 170 14.94 -24.88 17.81
C GLU A 170 13.85 -24.60 18.87
N GLU A 171 14.18 -23.84 19.91
CA GLU A 171 13.23 -23.52 20.99
C GLU A 171 12.13 -22.56 20.55
N GLU A 172 10.90 -22.84 20.98
CA GLU A 172 9.73 -22.04 20.68
C GLU A 172 9.74 -20.72 21.47
N ILE A 173 9.47 -19.60 20.76
CA ILE A 173 9.42 -18.26 21.33
C ILE A 173 7.98 -17.86 21.61
N ILE A 174 7.73 -17.34 22.80
CA ILE A 174 6.46 -16.72 23.17
C ILE A 174 6.54 -15.24 22.83
N ASN A 175 5.82 -14.80 21.79
CA ASN A 175 5.76 -13.40 21.41
C ASN A 175 4.50 -12.73 21.95
N SER A 176 4.68 -11.85 22.95
CA SER A 176 3.64 -11.01 23.58
C SER A 176 3.89 -9.51 23.35
N VAL A 177 4.66 -9.16 22.32
CA VAL A 177 4.93 -7.76 21.97
C VAL A 177 3.69 -7.11 21.41
N LYS A 178 3.29 -5.97 21.98
CA LYS A 178 2.21 -5.11 21.47
C LYS A 178 2.78 -4.08 20.50
N VAL A 179 2.03 -3.71 19.49
CA VAL A 179 2.41 -2.65 18.56
C VAL A 179 1.75 -1.35 19.00
N SER A 180 2.56 -0.33 19.35
CA SER A 180 2.08 0.96 19.90
C SER A 180 1.26 1.76 18.89
N SER A 181 1.64 1.72 17.61
CA SER A 181 0.91 2.41 16.56
C SER A 181 0.70 1.50 15.35
N SER A 182 -0.55 1.16 15.11
CA SER A 182 -0.96 0.55 13.85
C SER A 182 -0.94 1.63 12.77
N GLN A 183 0.15 1.73 12.01
CA GLN A 183 0.24 2.66 10.89
C GLN A 183 -0.73 2.22 9.80
N GLN A 184 -1.60 3.16 9.37
CA GLN A 184 -2.56 2.95 8.31
C GLN A 184 -2.18 3.79 7.11
N VAL A 185 -2.30 3.19 5.93
CA VAL A 185 -2.05 3.83 4.65
C VAL A 185 -3.33 3.88 3.87
N GLN A 186 -3.74 5.08 3.50
CA GLN A 186 -4.78 5.32 2.51
C GLN A 186 -4.11 5.40 1.15
N LEU A 187 -4.53 4.55 0.22
CA LEU A 187 -4.11 4.62 -1.16
C LEU A 187 -5.19 5.28 -2.00
N ASN A 188 -4.80 6.33 -2.70
CA ASN A 188 -5.61 7.03 -3.68
C ASN A 188 -5.13 6.64 -5.07
N VAL A 189 -5.97 6.03 -5.88
CA VAL A 189 -5.66 5.65 -7.25
C VAL A 189 -6.53 6.46 -8.19
N ARG A 190 -5.93 6.99 -9.26
CA ARG A 190 -6.64 7.77 -10.27
C ARG A 190 -6.41 7.17 -11.64
N PHE A 191 -7.48 6.68 -12.26
CA PHE A 191 -7.52 6.29 -13.67
C PHE A 191 -8.06 7.45 -14.50
N VAL A 192 -7.27 7.94 -15.43
CA VAL A 192 -7.68 8.99 -16.37
C VAL A 192 -7.54 8.43 -17.78
N GLU A 193 -8.66 8.37 -18.50
CA GLU A 193 -8.68 7.94 -19.89
C GLU A 193 -9.36 9.01 -20.75
N ILE A 194 -8.72 9.34 -21.86
CA ILE A 194 -9.25 10.27 -22.86
C ILE A 194 -9.26 9.55 -24.19
N ASN A 195 -10.43 9.42 -24.79
CA ASN A 195 -10.62 8.90 -26.14
C ASN A 195 -10.99 10.08 -27.05
N ARG A 196 -10.22 10.27 -28.13
CA ARG A 196 -10.49 11.26 -29.17
C ARG A 196 -10.74 10.54 -30.47
N GLN A 197 -11.80 10.97 -31.16
CA GLN A 197 -12.12 10.48 -32.50
C GLN A 197 -12.28 11.67 -33.42
N VAL A 198 -11.65 11.58 -34.60
CA VAL A 198 -11.80 12.54 -35.67
C VAL A 198 -12.04 11.77 -36.95
N GLY A 199 -13.13 12.04 -37.61
CA GLY A 199 -13.52 11.44 -38.89
C GLY A 199 -13.78 12.52 -39.93
N HIS A 200 -13.27 12.31 -41.16
CA HIS A 200 -13.59 13.11 -42.33
C HIS A 200 -13.95 12.19 -43.49
N GLU A 201 -15.07 12.44 -44.11
CA GLU A 201 -15.55 11.65 -45.20
C GLU A 201 -16.03 12.55 -46.32
N LEU A 202 -15.60 12.26 -47.53
CA LEU A 202 -16.03 12.91 -48.77
C LEU A 202 -16.39 11.85 -49.76
N GLY A 203 -17.67 11.74 -50.08
CA GLY A 203 -18.20 10.81 -51.08
C GLY A 203 -18.74 11.53 -52.30
N SER A 204 -18.67 10.89 -53.44
CA SER A 204 -19.30 11.33 -54.68
C SER A 204 -20.09 10.20 -55.31
N GLN A 205 -21.29 10.48 -55.79
CA GLN A 205 -22.12 9.59 -56.57
C GLN A 205 -22.46 10.28 -57.88
N LEU A 206 -22.18 9.61 -59.01
CA LEU A 206 -22.53 10.13 -60.30
C LEU A 206 -23.32 9.06 -61.05
N ASN A 207 -24.56 9.38 -61.41
CA ASN A 207 -25.40 8.55 -62.27
C ASN A 207 -25.65 9.30 -63.55
N ALA A 208 -25.30 8.73 -64.67
CA ALA A 208 -25.57 9.29 -65.98
C ALA A 208 -26.29 8.23 -66.83
N SER A 209 -27.40 8.60 -67.44
CA SER A 209 -28.14 7.71 -68.38
C SER A 209 -28.55 8.45 -69.64
N TYR A 210 -28.46 7.76 -70.71
CA TYR A 210 -28.91 8.26 -72.04
C TYR A 210 -29.94 7.29 -72.62
N SER A 211 -31.14 7.78 -72.88
CA SER A 211 -32.23 7.02 -73.44
C SER A 211 -32.42 7.36 -74.93
N PHE A 212 -32.47 6.36 -75.80
CA PHE A 212 -32.66 6.50 -77.25
C PHE A 212 -33.74 5.53 -77.76
N ALA A 213 -34.19 5.66 -79.01
CA ALA A 213 -35.34 4.95 -79.53
C ALA A 213 -35.21 3.39 -79.64
N GLY A 214 -34.25 2.79 -79.10
CA GLY A 214 -34.05 1.32 -79.03
C GLY A 214 -33.46 0.81 -77.75
N GLY A 215 -33.27 1.68 -76.73
CA GLY A 215 -32.70 1.26 -75.47
C GLY A 215 -32.18 2.42 -74.62
N SER A 216 -31.53 2.10 -73.52
CA SER A 216 -30.85 3.05 -72.68
C SER A 216 -29.45 2.56 -72.29
N VAL A 217 -28.50 3.49 -72.15
CA VAL A 217 -27.15 3.23 -71.68
C VAL A 217 -26.94 4.10 -70.46
N GLY A 218 -26.43 3.53 -69.36
CA GLY A 218 -26.17 4.24 -68.17
C GLY A 218 -24.78 3.98 -67.57
N LEU A 219 -24.22 5.00 -66.95
CA LEU A 219 -23.04 4.97 -66.14
C LEU A 219 -23.45 5.21 -64.71
N ILE A 220 -23.15 4.28 -63.79
CA ILE A 220 -23.38 4.42 -62.38
C ILE A 220 -22.03 4.38 -61.68
N SER A 221 -21.68 5.46 -61.01
CA SER A 221 -20.51 5.54 -60.14
C SER A 221 -21.00 5.85 -58.74
N ASN A 222 -20.97 4.84 -57.88
CA ASN A 222 -21.41 4.96 -56.48
C ASN A 222 -20.34 4.33 -55.58
N PRO A 223 -19.16 4.96 -55.43
CA PRO A 223 -18.20 4.54 -54.46
C PRO A 223 -18.77 4.86 -53.04
N GLN A 224 -19.18 3.82 -52.31
CA GLN A 224 -19.64 3.94 -50.94
C GLN A 224 -18.48 3.90 -49.98
N SER A 225 -18.24 4.96 -49.24
CA SER A 225 -17.16 4.99 -48.26
C SER A 225 -17.62 4.61 -46.85
N SER A 226 -18.91 4.73 -46.55
CA SER A 226 -19.45 4.29 -45.26
C SER A 226 -20.97 4.15 -45.23
N SER A 227 -21.48 3.52 -44.17
CA SER A 227 -22.90 3.38 -43.86
C SER A 227 -23.47 4.59 -43.08
N ASN A 228 -22.67 5.64 -42.84
CA ASN A 228 -23.07 6.79 -42.04
C ASN A 228 -23.94 7.77 -42.85
N THR A 229 -24.93 8.36 -42.23
CA THR A 229 -25.73 9.43 -42.80
C THR A 229 -24.86 10.66 -43.01
N PRO A 230 -24.76 11.22 -44.22
CA PRO A 230 -23.92 12.40 -44.45
C PRO A 230 -24.45 13.61 -43.70
N ALA A 231 -23.57 14.44 -43.17
CA ALA A 231 -23.93 15.70 -42.52
C ALA A 231 -24.39 16.76 -43.52
N GLY A 232 -23.95 16.64 -44.77
CA GLY A 232 -24.34 17.49 -45.89
C GLY A 232 -24.25 16.77 -47.20
N ALA A 233 -25.17 17.09 -48.13
CA ALA A 233 -25.17 16.61 -49.48
C ALA A 233 -25.52 17.73 -50.47
N ILE A 234 -24.79 17.81 -51.56
CA ILE A 234 -25.13 18.67 -52.71
C ILE A 234 -25.59 17.76 -53.84
N ILE A 235 -26.82 17.92 -54.23
CA ILE A 235 -27.40 17.14 -55.35
C ILE A 235 -27.65 18.08 -56.51
N ALA A 236 -27.13 17.71 -57.67
CA ALA A 236 -27.35 18.43 -58.91
C ALA A 236 -27.81 17.43 -60.00
N GLY A 237 -28.90 17.74 -60.66
CA GLY A 237 -29.46 16.93 -61.75
C GLY A 237 -29.59 17.77 -63.02
N LEU A 238 -29.23 17.20 -64.17
CA LEU A 238 -29.41 17.80 -65.48
C LEU A 238 -30.13 16.78 -66.40
N THR A 239 -31.23 17.20 -66.96
CA THR A 239 -31.97 16.36 -67.91
C THR A 239 -32.21 17.16 -69.18
N SER A 240 -31.74 16.63 -70.33
CA SER A 240 -31.91 17.26 -71.63
C SER A 240 -31.78 16.26 -72.75
N GLY A 241 -32.73 16.22 -73.72
CA GLY A 241 -32.64 15.45 -74.96
C GLY A 241 -32.43 13.92 -74.75
N GLY A 242 -33.00 13.31 -73.73
CA GLY A 242 -32.81 11.89 -73.36
C GLY A 242 -31.60 11.59 -72.50
N LEU A 243 -30.75 12.61 -72.19
CA LEU A 243 -29.65 12.50 -71.25
C LEU A 243 -30.13 12.93 -69.88
N SER A 244 -29.88 12.12 -68.86
CA SER A 244 -30.06 12.45 -67.44
C SER A 244 -28.73 12.23 -66.72
N VAL A 245 -28.28 13.23 -65.99
CA VAL A 245 -27.04 13.18 -65.16
C VAL A 245 -27.38 13.67 -63.78
N ASP A 246 -27.22 12.81 -62.78
CA ASP A 246 -27.40 13.12 -61.39
C ASP A 246 -26.05 13.01 -60.66
N LEU A 247 -25.66 14.08 -60.02
CA LEU A 247 -24.46 14.18 -59.18
C LEU A 247 -24.85 14.43 -57.74
N ALA A 248 -24.39 13.59 -56.82
CA ALA A 248 -24.50 13.81 -55.39
C ALA A 248 -23.10 13.85 -54.76
N LEU A 249 -22.80 14.92 -54.06
CA LEU A 249 -21.59 15.08 -53.27
C LEU A 249 -21.98 15.05 -51.80
N THR A 250 -21.42 14.12 -51.04
CA THR A 250 -21.68 13.94 -49.60
C THR A 250 -20.45 14.25 -48.81
N ALA A 251 -20.59 14.99 -47.69
CA ALA A 251 -19.51 15.31 -46.80
C ALA A 251 -19.93 15.09 -45.36
N LEU A 252 -19.03 14.51 -44.57
CA LEU A 252 -19.21 14.26 -43.15
C LEU A 252 -17.91 14.64 -42.44
N GLU A 253 -18.04 15.42 -41.36
CA GLU A 253 -16.99 15.63 -40.36
C GLU A 253 -17.55 15.21 -39.00
N ASP A 254 -16.86 14.27 -38.33
CA ASP A 254 -17.20 13.76 -37.02
C ASP A 254 -16.04 14.00 -36.07
N ARG A 255 -16.36 14.59 -34.91
CA ARG A 255 -15.39 14.82 -33.83
C ARG A 255 -16.01 14.41 -32.51
N GLY A 256 -15.36 13.47 -31.81
CA GLY A 256 -15.78 13.00 -30.52
C GLY A 256 -14.66 13.06 -29.51
N VAL A 257 -14.97 13.45 -28.27
CA VAL A 257 -14.06 13.36 -27.12
C VAL A 257 -14.82 12.74 -25.97
N ALA A 258 -14.35 11.58 -25.52
CA ALA A 258 -14.86 10.93 -24.31
C ALA A 258 -13.79 10.97 -23.21
N ARG A 259 -14.17 11.36 -22.01
CA ARG A 259 -13.31 11.36 -20.84
C ARG A 259 -13.90 10.42 -19.80
N ARG A 260 -13.05 9.54 -19.25
CA ARG A 260 -13.41 8.62 -18.18
C ARG A 260 -12.47 8.85 -17.00
N LEU A 261 -13.05 8.91 -15.80
CA LEU A 261 -12.31 9.07 -14.56
C LEU A 261 -12.84 8.05 -13.54
N ALA A 262 -11.94 7.33 -12.91
CA ALA A 262 -12.24 6.48 -11.76
C ALA A 262 -11.20 6.74 -10.66
N GLU A 263 -11.66 7.00 -9.44
CA GLU A 263 -10.81 7.33 -8.28
C GLU A 263 -11.16 6.42 -7.09
N PRO A 264 -10.74 5.14 -7.07
CA PRO A 264 -10.91 4.30 -5.90
C PRO A 264 -9.93 4.70 -4.80
N ASN A 265 -10.45 4.72 -3.56
CA ASN A 265 -9.69 4.99 -2.34
C ASN A 265 -9.89 3.82 -1.39
N LEU A 266 -8.82 3.36 -0.77
CA LEU A 266 -8.87 2.27 0.19
C LEU A 266 -7.82 2.47 1.28
N ILE A 267 -8.16 2.07 2.51
CA ILE A 267 -7.25 2.15 3.66
C ILE A 267 -6.88 0.74 4.11
N ALA A 268 -5.58 0.52 4.33
CA ALA A 268 -5.06 -0.72 4.86
C ALA A 268 -4.06 -0.46 5.99
N ARG A 269 -3.90 -1.43 6.90
CA ARG A 269 -2.81 -1.41 7.87
C ARG A 269 -1.50 -1.82 7.19
N SER A 270 -0.39 -1.27 7.65
CA SER A 270 0.95 -1.68 7.20
C SER A 270 1.12 -3.21 7.33
N GLY A 271 1.59 -3.85 6.27
CA GLY A 271 1.80 -5.31 6.16
C GLY A 271 0.53 -6.12 5.91
N GLN A 272 -0.65 -5.50 5.76
CA GLN A 272 -1.90 -6.22 5.52
C GLN A 272 -2.46 -5.94 4.13
N LYS A 273 -2.87 -7.01 3.45
CA LYS A 273 -3.54 -6.93 2.16
C LYS A 273 -4.96 -6.43 2.32
N ALA A 274 -5.36 -5.48 1.49
CA ALA A 274 -6.72 -4.98 1.41
C ALA A 274 -7.22 -5.03 -0.03
N SER A 275 -8.52 -5.24 -0.21
CA SER A 275 -9.18 -5.27 -1.51
C SER A 275 -10.51 -4.52 -1.47
N PHE A 276 -10.82 -3.84 -2.56
CA PHE A 276 -12.07 -3.11 -2.79
C PHE A 276 -12.58 -3.41 -4.19
N LEU A 277 -13.86 -3.63 -4.34
CA LEU A 277 -14.53 -3.80 -5.62
C LEU A 277 -15.83 -2.99 -5.63
N ALA A 278 -15.96 -2.08 -6.57
CA ALA A 278 -17.20 -1.36 -6.88
C ALA A 278 -17.62 -1.69 -8.30
N GLY A 279 -18.66 -2.52 -8.46
CA GLY A 279 -19.07 -3.02 -9.75
C GLY A 279 -20.24 -4.00 -9.65
N GLY A 280 -20.27 -4.97 -10.54
CA GLY A 280 -21.24 -6.03 -10.58
C GLY A 280 -20.66 -7.37 -10.98
N GLU A 281 -21.50 -8.35 -11.12
CA GLU A 281 -21.13 -9.68 -11.61
C GLU A 281 -21.95 -9.98 -12.89
N PHE A 282 -21.27 -10.47 -13.91
CA PHE A 282 -21.90 -10.85 -15.17
C PHE A 282 -21.97 -12.37 -15.28
N PRO A 283 -23.17 -12.96 -15.49
CA PRO A 283 -23.32 -14.39 -15.66
C PRO A 283 -22.83 -14.85 -17.03
N ILE A 284 -21.84 -15.73 -17.05
CA ILE A 284 -21.33 -16.36 -18.29
C ILE A 284 -21.75 -17.82 -18.30
N PRO A 285 -22.53 -18.28 -19.30
CA PRO A 285 -22.87 -19.68 -19.43
C PRO A 285 -21.64 -20.48 -19.91
N VAL A 286 -21.29 -21.50 -19.15
CA VAL A 286 -20.21 -22.45 -19.47
C VAL A 286 -20.84 -23.81 -19.78
N ALA A 287 -20.54 -24.36 -20.96
CA ALA A 287 -20.99 -25.70 -21.33
C ALA A 287 -20.15 -26.74 -20.55
N ASN A 288 -20.85 -27.62 -19.85
CA ASN A 288 -20.19 -28.76 -19.17
C ASN A 288 -20.22 -30.00 -20.07
N THR A 289 -19.34 -30.97 -19.80
CA THR A 289 -19.15 -32.21 -20.56
C THR A 289 -20.42 -33.07 -20.68
N GLU A 290 -21.43 -32.83 -19.82
CA GLU A 290 -22.69 -33.56 -19.76
C GLU A 290 -23.88 -32.84 -20.44
N ASN A 291 -23.59 -31.89 -21.35
CA ASN A 291 -24.63 -31.08 -22.04
C ASN A 291 -25.51 -30.24 -21.12
N THR A 292 -25.06 -30.00 -19.88
CA THR A 292 -25.69 -29.08 -18.92
C THR A 292 -25.01 -27.73 -18.98
N ILE A 293 -25.80 -26.64 -18.93
CA ILE A 293 -25.28 -25.28 -18.89
C ILE A 293 -25.08 -24.88 -17.42
N THR A 294 -23.84 -24.62 -17.04
CA THR A 294 -23.47 -24.02 -15.75
C THR A 294 -23.22 -22.52 -15.94
N VAL A 295 -23.61 -21.71 -14.97
CA VAL A 295 -23.40 -20.27 -15.02
C VAL A 295 -22.23 -19.91 -14.11
N GLU A 296 -21.18 -19.28 -14.70
CA GLU A 296 -20.07 -18.70 -13.96
C GLU A 296 -20.25 -17.18 -13.89
N TYR A 297 -20.11 -16.62 -12.69
CA TYR A 297 -20.22 -15.16 -12.48
C TYR A 297 -18.85 -14.51 -12.55
N LYS A 298 -18.66 -13.61 -13.52
CA LYS A 298 -17.42 -12.84 -13.68
C LYS A 298 -17.60 -11.41 -13.15
N LYS A 299 -16.78 -11.03 -12.20
CA LYS A 299 -16.76 -9.68 -11.61
C LYS A 299 -16.27 -8.66 -12.60
N TYR A 300 -16.90 -7.49 -12.62
CA TYR A 300 -16.48 -6.32 -13.39
C TYR A 300 -16.71 -5.04 -12.59
N GLY A 301 -16.02 -3.97 -12.96
CA GLY A 301 -16.11 -2.67 -12.30
C GLY A 301 -14.74 -2.10 -11.96
N VAL A 302 -14.67 -1.28 -10.91
CA VAL A 302 -13.45 -0.70 -10.38
C VAL A 302 -12.98 -1.54 -9.21
N SER A 303 -11.80 -2.16 -9.35
CA SER A 303 -11.17 -2.98 -8.31
C SER A 303 -9.81 -2.40 -7.95
N LEU A 304 -9.51 -2.42 -6.66
CA LEU A 304 -8.22 -2.02 -6.11
C LEU A 304 -7.80 -3.05 -5.07
N GLU A 305 -6.67 -3.67 -5.30
CA GLU A 305 -6.01 -4.55 -4.35
C GLU A 305 -4.62 -4.00 -4.07
N PHE A 306 -4.25 -3.90 -2.78
CA PHE A 306 -2.92 -3.43 -2.42
C PHE A 306 -2.48 -3.92 -1.04
N THR A 307 -1.16 -3.98 -0.86
CA THR A 307 -0.49 -4.30 0.40
C THR A 307 0.53 -3.20 0.68
N PRO A 308 0.28 -2.27 1.62
CA PRO A 308 1.25 -1.25 2.00
C PRO A 308 2.21 -1.78 3.06
N THR A 309 3.47 -1.41 3.00
CA THR A 309 4.44 -1.61 4.07
C THR A 309 5.14 -0.29 4.37
N VAL A 310 4.93 0.25 5.56
CA VAL A 310 5.59 1.48 5.98
C VAL A 310 6.99 1.12 6.48
N LEU A 311 8.00 1.67 5.81
CA LEU A 311 9.42 1.50 6.12
C LEU A 311 9.90 2.60 7.08
N ASN A 312 11.15 2.50 7.51
CA ASN A 312 11.80 3.58 8.27
C ASN A 312 11.79 4.86 7.42
N ASP A 313 11.78 6.03 8.08
CA ASP A 313 11.76 7.36 7.46
C ASP A 313 10.45 7.74 6.72
N GLY A 314 9.34 7.03 6.96
CA GLY A 314 8.04 7.34 6.36
C GLY A 314 7.95 7.02 4.88
N LEU A 315 8.85 6.21 4.34
CA LEU A 315 8.75 5.61 3.02
C LEU A 315 7.71 4.50 3.06
N ILE A 316 6.85 4.45 2.06
CA ILE A 316 5.76 3.49 1.95
C ILE A 316 6.04 2.62 0.74
N SER A 317 6.30 1.35 0.97
CA SER A 317 6.38 0.33 -0.07
C SER A 317 4.98 -0.20 -0.35
N LEU A 318 4.61 -0.26 -1.62
CA LEU A 318 3.25 -0.57 -2.08
C LEU A 318 3.31 -1.69 -3.13
N ASP A 319 2.69 -2.82 -2.83
CA ASP A 319 2.32 -3.81 -3.84
C ASP A 319 0.88 -3.58 -4.23
N ILE A 320 0.62 -3.25 -5.50
CA ILE A 320 -0.68 -2.78 -5.96
C ILE A 320 -1.15 -3.47 -7.23
N THR A 321 -2.45 -3.73 -7.29
CA THR A 321 -3.12 -4.29 -8.47
C THR A 321 -4.43 -3.53 -8.71
N PRO A 322 -4.38 -2.30 -9.24
CA PRO A 322 -5.57 -1.57 -9.65
C PRO A 322 -6.14 -2.11 -10.96
N GLU A 323 -7.47 -2.20 -11.04
CA GLU A 323 -8.19 -2.65 -12.23
C GLU A 323 -9.47 -1.85 -12.46
N VAL A 324 -9.73 -1.52 -13.72
CA VAL A 324 -11.02 -1.01 -14.19
C VAL A 324 -11.48 -1.89 -15.32
N SER A 325 -12.63 -2.53 -15.15
CA SER A 325 -13.25 -3.40 -16.16
C SER A 325 -14.69 -3.00 -16.43
N SER A 326 -15.10 -3.17 -17.67
CA SER A 326 -16.46 -2.90 -18.13
C SER A 326 -16.91 -3.94 -19.15
N VAL A 327 -18.22 -4.16 -19.21
CA VAL A 327 -18.83 -5.01 -20.21
C VAL A 327 -18.84 -4.27 -21.56
N ASP A 328 -18.41 -4.94 -22.63
CA ASP A 328 -18.44 -4.43 -23.99
C ASP A 328 -19.40 -5.27 -24.85
N THR A 329 -20.53 -4.69 -25.15
CA THR A 329 -21.55 -5.35 -26.00
C THR A 329 -21.19 -5.30 -27.48
N SER A 330 -20.29 -4.41 -27.91
CA SER A 330 -19.85 -4.32 -29.31
C SER A 330 -18.96 -5.49 -29.71
N ALA A 331 -18.19 -6.04 -28.76
CA ALA A 331 -17.33 -7.22 -28.94
C ALA A 331 -18.03 -8.50 -28.45
N SER A 332 -19.30 -8.70 -28.83
CA SER A 332 -20.06 -9.88 -28.43
C SER A 332 -19.80 -11.08 -29.35
N TYR A 333 -19.67 -12.26 -28.73
CA TYR A 333 -19.61 -13.53 -29.44
C TYR A 333 -20.98 -14.24 -29.37
N GLN A 334 -21.53 -14.64 -30.53
CA GLN A 334 -22.81 -15.35 -30.60
C GLN A 334 -22.61 -16.87 -30.58
N VAL A 335 -23.29 -17.54 -29.62
CA VAL A 335 -23.39 -18.99 -29.57
C VAL A 335 -24.87 -19.36 -29.67
N GLY A 336 -25.30 -19.80 -30.87
CA GLY A 336 -26.72 -20.01 -31.14
C GLY A 336 -27.52 -18.71 -31.00
N ASN A 337 -28.53 -18.67 -30.13
CA ASN A 337 -29.33 -17.49 -29.86
C ASN A 337 -28.82 -16.63 -28.69
N LEU A 338 -27.66 -16.98 -28.13
CA LEU A 338 -27.09 -16.29 -26.97
C LEU A 338 -25.92 -15.42 -27.41
N ALA A 339 -25.99 -14.11 -27.11
CA ALA A 339 -24.88 -13.18 -27.28
C ALA A 339 -24.10 -13.04 -25.98
N ILE A 340 -22.83 -13.46 -25.97
CA ILE A 340 -21.94 -13.31 -24.82
C ILE A 340 -21.08 -12.06 -25.08
N PRO A 341 -21.20 -11.00 -24.25
CA PRO A 341 -20.42 -9.79 -24.44
C PRO A 341 -18.96 -9.98 -24.08
N GLY A 342 -18.08 -9.19 -24.66
CA GLY A 342 -16.70 -9.06 -24.27
C GLY A 342 -16.53 -8.24 -22.99
N PHE A 343 -15.30 -8.25 -22.44
CA PHE A 343 -14.89 -7.38 -21.32
C PHE A 343 -13.70 -6.53 -21.76
N VAL A 344 -13.79 -5.25 -21.54
CA VAL A 344 -12.64 -4.34 -21.63
C VAL A 344 -12.03 -4.22 -20.25
N VAL A 345 -10.75 -4.59 -20.11
CA VAL A 345 -10.04 -4.61 -18.85
C VAL A 345 -8.80 -3.74 -18.94
N ARG A 346 -8.63 -2.86 -17.97
CA ARG A 346 -7.43 -2.03 -17.75
C ARG A 346 -6.88 -2.36 -16.39
N ARG A 347 -5.76 -3.08 -16.36
CA ARG A 347 -5.12 -3.57 -15.13
C ARG A 347 -3.64 -3.22 -15.18
N ALA A 348 -3.11 -2.81 -14.03
CA ALA A 348 -1.68 -2.72 -13.80
C ALA A 348 -1.34 -3.53 -12.54
N GLN A 349 -0.16 -4.13 -12.50
CA GLN A 349 0.38 -4.79 -11.31
C GLN A 349 1.83 -4.37 -11.16
N THR A 350 2.15 -3.78 -10.02
CA THR A 350 3.48 -3.24 -9.78
C THR A 350 3.78 -3.06 -8.30
N SER A 351 5.06 -2.96 -7.98
CA SER A 351 5.59 -2.60 -6.66
C SER A 351 6.35 -1.29 -6.77
N VAL A 352 6.08 -0.34 -5.88
CA VAL A 352 6.72 0.97 -5.86
C VAL A 352 6.91 1.50 -4.44
N ASP A 353 7.94 2.32 -4.25
CA ASP A 353 8.25 2.97 -2.98
C ASP A 353 8.03 4.48 -3.10
N LEU A 354 7.13 5.04 -2.28
CA LEU A 354 6.73 6.44 -2.31
C LEU A 354 6.74 7.06 -0.92
N LYS A 355 7.01 8.35 -0.85
CA LYS A 355 6.83 9.13 0.38
C LYS A 355 5.36 9.49 0.58
N ASN A 356 5.00 9.76 1.83
CA ASN A 356 3.65 10.23 2.18
C ASN A 356 3.22 11.42 1.33
N GLY A 357 2.07 11.31 0.63
CA GLY A 357 1.52 12.35 -0.25
C GLY A 357 2.20 12.50 -1.61
N GLN A 358 3.22 11.70 -1.92
CA GLN A 358 3.90 11.73 -3.22
C GLN A 358 3.06 11.00 -4.27
N SER A 359 2.71 11.70 -5.35
CA SER A 359 2.02 11.10 -6.50
C SER A 359 3.02 10.53 -7.50
N PHE A 360 2.69 9.36 -8.05
CA PHE A 360 3.50 8.70 -9.07
C PHE A 360 2.62 8.06 -10.15
N MET A 361 3.03 8.20 -11.42
CA MET A 361 2.38 7.56 -12.54
C MET A 361 2.96 6.16 -12.72
N ILE A 362 2.15 5.13 -12.45
CA ILE A 362 2.59 3.73 -12.51
C ILE A 362 2.40 3.09 -13.87
N ALA A 363 1.44 3.59 -14.67
CA ALA A 363 1.18 3.08 -16.01
C ALA A 363 0.61 4.17 -16.90
N GLY A 364 0.89 4.06 -18.18
CA GLY A 364 0.33 4.92 -19.23
C GLY A 364 0.24 4.16 -20.54
N LEU A 365 -0.76 4.51 -21.35
CA LEU A 365 -0.95 4.00 -22.71
C LEU A 365 -1.30 5.18 -23.61
N LEU A 366 -0.56 5.32 -24.70
CA LEU A 366 -0.91 6.17 -25.83
C LEU A 366 -1.11 5.25 -27.03
N GLN A 367 -2.33 5.18 -27.52
CA GLN A 367 -2.69 4.41 -28.70
C GLN A 367 -3.27 5.35 -29.75
N SER A 368 -2.76 5.32 -30.96
CA SER A 368 -3.28 6.07 -32.12
C SER A 368 -3.51 5.10 -33.27
N GLN A 369 -4.72 5.13 -33.80
CA GLN A 369 -5.13 4.35 -34.94
C GLN A 369 -5.62 5.31 -36.05
N ASN A 370 -5.03 5.20 -37.20
CA ASN A 370 -5.41 5.99 -38.40
C ASN A 370 -5.89 5.05 -39.49
N ASP A 371 -7.14 5.18 -39.86
CA ASP A 371 -7.77 4.40 -40.93
C ASP A 371 -8.00 5.35 -42.10
N ILE A 372 -7.43 5.01 -43.25
CA ILE A 372 -7.59 5.75 -44.51
C ILE A 372 -8.18 4.80 -45.56
N SER A 373 -9.38 5.11 -46.01
CA SER A 373 -10.01 4.38 -47.11
C SER A 373 -10.17 5.29 -48.33
N THR A 374 -9.89 4.74 -49.49
CA THR A 374 -10.10 5.41 -50.75
C THR A 374 -10.74 4.43 -51.71
N GLU A 375 -11.96 4.71 -52.12
CA GLU A 375 -12.70 3.95 -53.12
C GLU A 375 -12.81 4.78 -54.39
N ARG A 376 -12.56 4.19 -55.54
CA ARG A 376 -12.59 4.89 -56.81
C ARG A 376 -12.97 3.95 -57.95
N MET A 377 -13.64 4.54 -58.97
CA MET A 377 -13.96 3.81 -60.19
C MET A 377 -12.68 3.55 -60.99
N PRO A 378 -12.40 2.31 -61.39
CA PRO A 378 -11.24 1.99 -62.23
C PRO A 378 -11.19 2.81 -63.52
N GLY A 379 -10.03 3.37 -63.84
CA GLY A 379 -9.84 4.23 -65.01
C GLY A 379 -10.25 5.69 -64.74
N LEU A 380 -11.52 6.01 -64.57
CA LEU A 380 -12.05 7.37 -64.43
C LEU A 380 -11.61 8.04 -63.13
N GLY A 381 -11.51 7.29 -62.04
CA GLY A 381 -11.05 7.85 -60.74
C GLY A 381 -9.58 8.28 -60.71
N LYS A 382 -8.79 8.00 -61.74
CA LYS A 382 -7.38 8.43 -61.90
C LYS A 382 -7.20 9.71 -62.68
N LEU A 383 -8.27 10.23 -63.27
CA LEU A 383 -8.19 11.45 -64.07
C LEU A 383 -7.82 12.66 -63.21
N PRO A 384 -6.92 13.54 -63.67
CA PRO A 384 -6.64 14.78 -62.94
C PRO A 384 -7.90 15.64 -62.87
N ILE A 385 -8.19 16.24 -61.72
CA ILE A 385 -9.34 17.09 -61.42
C ILE A 385 -10.68 16.33 -61.42
N LEU A 386 -11.07 15.73 -62.54
CA LEU A 386 -12.36 15.03 -62.71
C LEU A 386 -12.43 13.72 -61.92
N GLY A 387 -11.31 13.07 -61.65
CA GLY A 387 -11.26 11.81 -60.89
C GLY A 387 -11.84 11.90 -59.49
N LYS A 388 -11.95 13.12 -58.92
CA LYS A 388 -12.60 13.33 -57.61
C LYS A 388 -14.10 13.05 -57.64
N LEU A 389 -14.78 13.26 -58.76
CA LEU A 389 -16.19 12.94 -58.98
C LEU A 389 -16.47 11.42 -59.07
N PHE A 390 -15.42 10.60 -59.22
CA PHE A 390 -15.47 9.14 -59.33
C PHE A 390 -14.72 8.46 -58.20
N SER A 391 -14.55 9.17 -57.04
CA SER A 391 -13.84 8.65 -55.89
C SER A 391 -14.44 9.10 -54.60
N SER A 392 -14.46 8.22 -53.61
CA SER A 392 -14.80 8.52 -52.21
C SER A 392 -13.57 8.34 -51.34
N LYS A 393 -13.44 9.17 -50.30
CA LYS A 393 -12.35 9.09 -49.33
C LYS A 393 -12.90 9.21 -47.93
N ALA A 394 -12.46 8.31 -47.05
CA ALA A 394 -12.72 8.36 -45.66
C ALA A 394 -11.39 8.36 -44.90
N TYR A 395 -11.30 9.24 -43.93
CA TYR A 395 -10.20 9.30 -42.96
C TYR A 395 -10.78 9.25 -41.56
N GLN A 396 -10.29 8.33 -40.75
CA GLN A 396 -10.68 8.20 -39.38
C GLN A 396 -9.43 8.08 -38.49
N ARG A 397 -9.36 8.91 -37.45
CA ARG A 397 -8.30 8.86 -36.43
C ARG A 397 -8.94 8.65 -35.08
N ARG A 398 -8.48 7.62 -34.37
CA ARG A 398 -8.85 7.31 -32.99
C ARG A 398 -7.60 7.37 -32.14
N GLU A 399 -7.67 8.12 -31.04
CA GLU A 399 -6.58 8.23 -30.08
C GLU A 399 -7.12 7.90 -28.70
N THR A 400 -6.38 7.07 -27.97
CA THR A 400 -6.67 6.71 -26.57
C THR A 400 -5.46 7.03 -25.73
N ASP A 401 -5.63 7.93 -24.78
CA ASP A 401 -4.65 8.25 -23.76
C ASP A 401 -5.14 7.69 -22.42
N LEU A 402 -4.39 6.80 -21.79
CA LEU A 402 -4.66 6.24 -20.46
C LEU A 402 -3.50 6.55 -19.55
N VAL A 403 -3.81 7.00 -18.34
CA VAL A 403 -2.83 7.25 -17.28
C VAL A 403 -3.38 6.71 -15.96
N ILE A 404 -2.53 5.99 -15.22
CA ILE A 404 -2.82 5.50 -13.87
C ILE A 404 -1.86 6.15 -12.89
N ILE A 405 -2.40 6.94 -11.97
CA ILE A 405 -1.65 7.69 -10.95
C ILE A 405 -2.02 7.16 -9.58
N ILE A 406 -1.04 7.03 -8.70
CA ILE A 406 -1.23 6.62 -7.31
C ILE A 406 -0.66 7.66 -6.36
N THR A 407 -1.27 7.76 -5.18
CA THR A 407 -0.82 8.65 -4.10
C THR A 407 -1.12 7.99 -2.75
N PRO A 408 -0.12 7.55 -1.99
CA PRO A 408 -0.30 7.03 -0.65
C PRO A 408 -0.32 8.14 0.38
N TYR A 409 -1.15 7.98 1.42
CA TYR A 409 -1.21 8.85 2.59
C TYR A 409 -1.14 8.04 3.88
N LEU A 410 -0.30 8.45 4.82
CA LEU A 410 -0.35 7.95 6.19
C LEU A 410 -1.54 8.59 6.91
N VAL A 411 -2.46 7.77 7.41
CA VAL A 411 -3.69 8.24 8.03
C VAL A 411 -3.85 7.68 9.45
N LYS A 412 -4.52 8.44 10.30
CA LYS A 412 -4.93 8.02 11.64
C LYS A 412 -6.45 7.96 11.71
N PRO A 413 -7.04 7.05 12.50
CA PRO A 413 -8.48 7.04 12.76
C PRO A 413 -8.94 8.39 13.29
N VAL A 414 -10.11 8.82 12.85
CA VAL A 414 -10.74 10.06 13.33
C VAL A 414 -11.21 9.86 14.76
N ASP A 415 -11.10 10.91 15.58
CA ASP A 415 -11.59 10.93 16.95
C ASP A 415 -13.09 10.55 17.00
N PRO A 416 -13.52 9.63 17.90
CA PRO A 416 -14.91 9.20 18.00
C PRO A 416 -15.90 10.33 18.28
N SER A 417 -15.43 11.46 18.81
CA SER A 417 -16.26 12.66 19.06
C SER A 417 -16.61 13.44 17.78
N LYS A 418 -15.88 13.23 16.68
CA LYS A 418 -16.14 13.90 15.39
C LYS A 418 -17.05 13.04 14.53
N LYS A 419 -18.25 13.53 14.23
CA LYS A 419 -19.16 12.91 13.28
C LYS A 419 -18.56 13.01 11.86
N MET A 420 -18.39 11.87 11.19
CA MET A 420 -17.98 11.86 9.78
C MET A 420 -19.11 12.42 8.93
N GLN A 421 -18.77 13.33 8.02
CA GLN A 421 -19.73 13.85 7.05
C GLN A 421 -19.87 12.86 5.89
N THR A 422 -21.11 12.55 5.54
CA THR A 422 -21.44 11.71 4.39
C THR A 422 -22.02 12.58 3.27
N PRO A 423 -22.02 12.12 2.01
CA PRO A 423 -22.66 12.84 0.90
C PRO A 423 -24.13 13.17 1.15
N LEU A 424 -24.82 12.33 1.93
CA LEU A 424 -26.24 12.51 2.29
C LEU A 424 -26.45 13.60 3.35
N ASP A 425 -25.43 14.01 4.08
CA ASP A 425 -25.56 15.05 5.12
C ASP A 425 -25.74 16.47 4.53
N SER A 426 -25.43 16.64 3.25
CA SER A 426 -25.57 17.94 2.52
C SER A 426 -26.85 18.08 1.74
N THR A 427 -27.60 17.00 1.52
CA THR A 427 -28.82 16.98 0.73
C THR A 427 -29.91 16.19 1.46
N VAL A 428 -31.17 16.57 1.25
CA VAL A 428 -32.35 15.86 1.76
C VAL A 428 -33.24 15.53 0.57
N ALA A 429 -33.91 14.39 0.63
CA ALA A 429 -34.92 14.03 -0.37
C ALA A 429 -35.96 15.15 -0.45
N PRO A 430 -36.39 15.58 -1.66
CA PRO A 430 -37.36 16.61 -1.85
C PRO A 430 -38.72 16.21 -1.26
N SER A 431 -39.47 17.20 -0.76
CA SER A 431 -40.85 16.96 -0.43
C SER A 431 -41.69 16.76 -1.72
N ASN A 432 -42.88 16.18 -1.62
CA ASN A 432 -43.77 16.03 -2.79
C ASN A 432 -44.06 17.37 -3.49
N ALA A 433 -44.12 18.49 -2.73
CA ALA A 433 -44.28 19.82 -3.29
C ALA A 433 -43.04 20.30 -4.04
N ASP A 434 -41.85 20.05 -3.52
CA ASP A 434 -40.60 20.42 -4.18
C ASP A 434 -40.35 19.62 -5.46
N TYR A 435 -40.74 18.32 -5.44
CA TYR A 435 -40.58 17.43 -6.59
C TYR A 435 -41.59 17.75 -7.70
N PHE A 436 -42.91 17.78 -7.37
CA PHE A 436 -43.97 17.93 -8.38
C PHE A 436 -44.27 19.38 -8.80
N LEU A 437 -44.04 20.37 -7.94
CA LEU A 437 -44.29 21.79 -8.23
C LEU A 437 -43.02 22.59 -8.42
N GLY A 438 -41.91 22.19 -7.81
CA GLY A 438 -40.64 22.92 -7.85
C GLY A 438 -39.60 22.34 -8.82
N ASP A 439 -39.85 21.18 -9.45
CA ASP A 439 -38.92 20.46 -10.34
C ASP A 439 -37.52 20.29 -9.71
N ARG A 440 -37.51 19.99 -8.39
CA ARG A 440 -36.29 19.82 -7.62
C ARG A 440 -36.12 18.33 -7.30
N GLU A 441 -35.05 17.73 -7.84
CA GLU A 441 -34.70 16.34 -7.54
C GLU A 441 -34.00 16.19 -6.18
N GLU A 442 -33.31 17.23 -5.71
CA GLU A 442 -32.61 17.28 -4.40
C GLU A 442 -32.76 18.66 -3.75
N VAL A 443 -32.94 18.69 -2.44
CA VAL A 443 -32.94 19.93 -1.64
C VAL A 443 -31.64 19.99 -0.86
N LYS A 444 -30.79 20.98 -1.16
CA LYS A 444 -29.57 21.25 -0.39
C LYS A 444 -29.94 21.84 0.96
N LEU A 445 -29.44 21.25 2.04
CA LEU A 445 -29.54 21.80 3.37
C LEU A 445 -28.88 23.19 3.39
N SER A 446 -29.71 24.22 3.67
CA SER A 446 -29.21 25.59 3.83
C SER A 446 -28.24 25.65 5.01
N ARG A 447 -27.16 26.40 4.86
CA ARG A 447 -26.06 26.65 5.84
C ARG A 447 -26.51 27.11 7.24
N ALA A 448 -27.79 27.34 7.49
CA ALA A 448 -28.32 27.82 8.78
C ALA A 448 -28.16 26.80 9.94
N GLY A 449 -27.74 25.56 9.67
CA GLY A 449 -27.50 24.54 10.69
C GLY A 449 -26.04 24.13 10.86
N LEU A 450 -25.08 24.73 10.14
CA LEU A 450 -23.67 24.42 10.28
C LEU A 450 -23.00 25.39 11.27
N PRO A 451 -22.19 24.90 12.24
CA PRO A 451 -21.47 25.78 13.15
C PRO A 451 -20.52 26.72 12.37
N ALA A 452 -20.44 27.99 12.82
CA ALA A 452 -19.58 28.99 12.24
C ALA A 452 -18.11 28.52 12.28
N GLY A 453 -17.52 28.24 11.11
CA GLY A 453 -16.13 27.75 10.97
C GLY A 453 -15.94 26.61 9.97
N ALA A 454 -16.99 26.00 9.47
CA ALA A 454 -16.88 24.98 8.41
C ALA A 454 -16.57 25.66 7.06
N ALA A 455 -15.36 25.46 6.54
CA ALA A 455 -14.98 25.92 5.21
C ALA A 455 -15.91 25.28 4.15
N ALA A 456 -16.31 26.09 3.16
CA ALA A 456 -17.11 25.59 2.05
C ALA A 456 -16.34 24.49 1.31
N PRO A 457 -16.97 23.36 0.95
CA PRO A 457 -16.31 22.40 0.10
C PRO A 457 -16.00 23.07 -1.25
N THR A 458 -14.73 23.22 -1.55
CA THR A 458 -14.25 23.56 -2.88
C THR A 458 -14.75 22.47 -3.83
N ARG A 459 -15.33 22.88 -4.97
CA ARG A 459 -15.86 22.01 -6.01
C ARG A 459 -14.80 21.01 -6.48
N GLY A 460 -14.78 19.83 -5.90
CA GLY A 460 -14.06 18.66 -6.37
C GLY A 460 -15.03 17.49 -6.23
N TYR A 461 -15.35 16.83 -7.31
CA TYR A 461 -16.00 15.53 -7.27
C TYR A 461 -14.99 14.54 -6.69
N GLY A 462 -15.20 14.10 -5.47
CA GLY A 462 -14.34 13.19 -4.75
C GLY A 462 -14.40 13.47 -3.25
N HIS A 463 -14.53 12.41 -2.44
CA HIS A 463 -14.52 12.54 -0.98
C HIS A 463 -13.09 12.80 -0.52
N TYR A 464 -12.77 14.05 -0.18
CA TYR A 464 -11.54 14.39 0.50
C TYR A 464 -11.78 14.30 2.01
N LEU A 465 -11.15 13.33 2.65
CA LEU A 465 -10.90 13.34 4.08
C LEU A 465 -9.69 14.27 4.31
N GLU A 466 -9.93 15.58 4.47
CA GLU A 466 -8.91 16.48 4.99
C GLU A 466 -8.69 16.17 6.47
N LEU A 467 -7.60 15.48 6.74
CA LEU A 467 -7.05 15.33 8.07
C LEU A 467 -6.13 16.53 8.33
N ARG A 468 -6.57 17.44 9.20
CA ARG A 468 -5.70 18.42 9.84
C ARG A 468 -4.95 17.80 11.00
#